data_2264b4e4273ac43d21335aa655fed859
#
_entry.id   2264b4e4273ac43d21335aa655fed859
#
_cell.length_a   1.000
_cell.length_b   1.000
_cell.length_c   1.000
_cell.angle_alpha   90.00
_cell.angle_beta   90.00
_cell.angle_gamma   90.00
#
_symmetry.space_group_name_H-M   'P 1'
#
loop_
_entity.id
_entity.type
_entity.pdbx_description
1 polymer ?
#
loop_
_entity_poly.entity_id
_entity_poly.type
_entity_poly.pdbx_seq_one_letter_code
_entity_poly.pdbx_strand_id
1 'polypeptide(L)'
;MSTLPLPGHFDPKNAEIFGYRPDLAQVAMDAFDFKKLHSIKAAGADAVKMAVVPIDAQEDFSHPEGTLFVAGRSGRGAIDDAVRLTEFLYRHIHLITGIYPTFDTHFALQVFSAPFWVGPAGEPLSPHTLIVADAGGVLNNVGLDGTVLIRNVKPRPEMAWWLCGANYGWLVKQMLHYVEELARGGKYTLYLWPPHTLLGTPGHAMTGVLTEARMFHSYVRGVQSHGEIKGGHPLSECYSVFGEEVRTRFDGQALASKNTRFIDVLLSHDVVVFAGQAASHCVKSSIDDFLTELVARDAALAGKIYILEDCMSSVTVPDGAGGFAADFTDDALAALDKFRDAGMHVVKSTDPLEIWPGIPAALARLAS
;
A
#
# COMPACT_ATOMS: atom_id res chain seq x y z
N MET A 1 -16.07 15.40 22.50
CA MET A 1 -15.22 14.51 23.32
C MET A 1 -13.81 14.68 22.81
N SER A 2 -12.89 15.07 23.68
CA SER A 2 -11.47 15.11 23.39
C SER A 2 -11.00 13.74 22.88
N THR A 3 -9.87 13.69 22.17
CA THR A 3 -9.17 12.45 21.81
C THR A 3 -9.15 11.49 23.01
N LEU A 4 -9.39 10.20 22.76
CA LEU A 4 -9.35 9.20 23.82
C LEU A 4 -7.91 8.92 24.27
N PRO A 5 -7.69 8.49 25.52
CA PRO A 5 -6.36 8.06 25.95
C PRO A 5 -5.91 6.81 25.20
N LEU A 6 -4.60 6.60 25.13
CA LEU A 6 -4.05 5.35 24.62
C LEU A 6 -4.37 4.20 25.61
N PRO A 7 -4.71 2.99 25.12
CA PRO A 7 -4.90 1.83 25.98
C PRO A 7 -3.61 1.47 26.73
N GLY A 8 -3.77 0.94 27.95
CA GLY A 8 -2.63 0.64 28.82
C GLY A 8 -1.71 -0.48 28.33
N HIS A 9 -2.16 -1.31 27.39
CA HIS A 9 -1.35 -2.37 26.79
C HIS A 9 -0.47 -1.86 25.63
N PHE A 10 -0.78 -0.71 25.03
CA PHE A 10 -0.02 -0.18 23.91
C PHE A 10 1.37 0.32 24.37
N ASP A 11 2.42 -0.27 23.78
CA ASP A 11 3.79 0.20 23.88
C ASP A 11 4.33 0.51 22.47
N PRO A 12 4.65 1.79 22.14
CA PRO A 12 5.17 2.14 20.82
C PRO A 12 6.47 1.44 20.46
N LYS A 13 7.26 0.97 21.44
CA LYS A 13 8.49 0.20 21.20
C LYS A 13 8.24 -1.14 20.55
N ASN A 14 7.04 -1.69 20.65
CA ASN A 14 6.67 -2.92 19.98
C ASN A 14 6.69 -2.79 18.44
N ALA A 15 6.65 -1.57 17.88
CA ALA A 15 6.83 -1.32 16.46
C ALA A 15 8.28 -1.59 15.99
N GLU A 16 9.25 -1.66 16.91
CA GLU A 16 10.65 -1.98 16.63
C GLU A 16 10.95 -3.49 16.66
N ILE A 17 9.93 -4.34 16.89
CA ILE A 17 10.09 -5.79 17.03
C ILE A 17 9.50 -6.46 15.79
N PHE A 18 10.36 -7.01 14.92
CA PHE A 18 9.92 -7.79 13.77
C PHE A 18 9.07 -8.99 14.21
N GLY A 19 7.86 -9.06 13.63
CA GLY A 19 6.93 -10.14 13.97
C GLY A 19 6.36 -10.05 15.38
N TYR A 20 6.26 -8.85 15.99
CA TYR A 20 5.59 -8.65 17.28
C TYR A 20 4.19 -9.28 17.26
N ARG A 21 3.90 -10.05 18.30
CA ARG A 21 2.61 -10.75 18.45
C ARG A 21 1.91 -10.26 19.70
N PRO A 22 0.89 -9.41 19.56
CA PRO A 22 0.09 -8.97 20.71
C PRO A 22 -0.66 -10.15 21.35
N ASP A 23 -0.88 -10.07 22.66
CA ASP A 23 -1.80 -10.98 23.36
C ASP A 23 -3.25 -10.58 23.01
N LEU A 24 -3.79 -11.20 21.96
CA LEU A 24 -5.13 -10.88 21.46
C LEU A 24 -6.24 -11.22 22.46
N ALA A 25 -6.01 -12.13 23.42
CA ALA A 25 -6.97 -12.42 24.47
C ALA A 25 -7.03 -11.25 25.47
N GLN A 26 -5.87 -10.73 25.88
CA GLN A 26 -5.81 -9.54 26.74
C GLN A 26 -6.35 -8.30 26.02
N VAL A 27 -5.97 -8.09 24.76
CA VAL A 27 -6.47 -6.99 23.90
C VAL A 27 -8.02 -7.00 23.86
N ALA A 28 -8.64 -8.18 23.74
CA ALA A 28 -10.10 -8.29 23.74
C ALA A 28 -10.73 -7.87 25.07
N MET A 29 -10.15 -8.30 26.20
CA MET A 29 -10.64 -7.93 27.52
C MET A 29 -10.51 -6.43 27.76
N ASP A 30 -9.35 -5.86 27.47
CA ASP A 30 -9.09 -4.43 27.57
C ASP A 30 -10.06 -3.62 26.69
N ALA A 31 -10.38 -4.11 25.50
CA ALA A 31 -11.32 -3.47 24.60
C ALA A 31 -12.74 -3.39 25.16
N PHE A 32 -13.23 -4.45 25.81
CA PHE A 32 -14.56 -4.44 26.46
C PHE A 32 -14.61 -3.45 27.63
N ASP A 33 -13.56 -3.41 28.45
CA ASP A 33 -13.48 -2.47 29.56
C ASP A 33 -13.34 -1.03 29.06
N PHE A 34 -12.51 -0.78 28.06
CA PHE A 34 -12.33 0.53 27.43
C PHE A 34 -13.63 1.04 26.81
N LYS A 35 -14.35 0.19 26.07
CA LYS A 35 -15.67 0.50 25.53
C LYS A 35 -16.65 0.95 26.60
N LYS A 36 -16.70 0.22 27.71
CA LYS A 36 -17.60 0.53 28.84
C LYS A 36 -17.20 1.83 29.53
N LEU A 37 -15.89 1.98 29.82
CA LEU A 37 -15.34 3.16 30.49
C LEU A 37 -15.65 4.46 29.73
N HIS A 38 -15.48 4.42 28.41
CA HIS A 38 -15.67 5.58 27.53
C HIS A 38 -17.05 5.64 26.87
N SER A 39 -17.97 4.73 27.20
CA SER A 39 -19.33 4.69 26.65
C SER A 39 -19.37 4.68 25.12
N ILE A 40 -18.45 3.95 24.47
CA ILE A 40 -18.29 3.95 23.01
C ILE A 40 -19.42 3.14 22.36
N LYS A 41 -20.07 3.71 21.36
CA LYS A 41 -21.14 3.05 20.59
C LYS A 41 -20.60 2.04 19.60
N ALA A 42 -21.42 1.08 19.20
CA ALA A 42 -21.11 0.19 18.08
C ALA A 42 -21.09 0.98 16.75
N ALA A 43 -20.24 0.56 15.80
CA ALA A 43 -20.08 1.22 14.51
C ALA A 43 -21.38 1.32 13.69
N GLY A 44 -22.28 0.34 13.83
CA GLY A 44 -23.59 0.39 13.18
C GLY A 44 -24.51 1.53 13.62
N ALA A 45 -24.17 2.25 14.69
CA ALA A 45 -24.92 3.40 15.18
C ALA A 45 -24.34 4.74 14.69
N ASP A 46 -23.28 4.73 13.85
CA ASP A 46 -22.65 5.94 13.34
C ASP A 46 -23.55 6.64 12.33
N ALA A 47 -23.84 7.93 12.59
CA ALA A 47 -24.58 8.79 11.66
C ALA A 47 -23.69 9.34 10.56
N VAL A 48 -22.38 9.49 10.83
CA VAL A 48 -21.33 9.85 9.87
C VAL A 48 -20.28 8.75 9.93
N LYS A 49 -19.95 8.17 8.78
CA LYS A 49 -19.09 6.99 8.67
C LYS A 49 -17.68 7.38 8.27
N MET A 50 -16.69 6.94 9.05
CA MET A 50 -15.27 7.10 8.74
C MET A 50 -14.62 5.75 8.49
N ALA A 51 -13.99 5.62 7.32
CA ALA A 51 -13.09 4.51 6.99
C ALA A 51 -11.63 4.92 7.18
N VAL A 52 -10.81 4.04 7.73
CA VAL A 52 -9.35 4.17 7.70
C VAL A 52 -8.77 3.02 6.88
N VAL A 53 -7.89 3.34 5.95
CA VAL A 53 -7.29 2.40 4.99
C VAL A 53 -5.78 2.37 5.18
N PRO A 54 -5.25 1.50 6.06
CA PRO A 54 -3.83 1.23 6.15
C PRO A 54 -3.37 0.46 4.91
N ILE A 55 -2.66 1.11 4.01
CA ILE A 55 -2.12 0.49 2.79
C ILE A 55 -0.85 -0.29 3.17
N ASP A 56 -0.84 -1.58 2.92
CA ASP A 56 0.32 -2.48 2.95
C ASP A 56 1.27 -2.25 4.15
N ALA A 57 0.72 -1.99 5.33
CA ALA A 57 1.49 -1.79 6.54
C ALA A 57 1.98 -3.16 7.10
N GLN A 58 2.75 -3.88 6.26
CA GLN A 58 3.24 -5.22 6.49
C GLN A 58 4.68 -5.22 7.00
N GLU A 59 5.09 -6.30 7.66
CA GLU A 59 6.40 -6.42 8.30
C GLU A 59 7.56 -6.24 7.30
N ASP A 60 7.45 -6.77 6.07
CA ASP A 60 8.51 -6.61 5.06
C ASP A 60 8.74 -5.16 4.65
N PHE A 61 7.72 -4.31 4.72
CA PHE A 61 7.84 -2.88 4.40
C PHE A 61 8.14 -2.02 5.63
N SER A 62 7.75 -2.50 6.81
CA SER A 62 7.70 -1.66 8.01
C SER A 62 8.84 -1.89 8.98
N HIS A 63 9.69 -2.90 8.77
CA HIS A 63 10.76 -3.25 9.70
C HIS A 63 12.11 -3.46 9.00
N PRO A 64 13.26 -3.07 9.63
CA PRO A 64 14.60 -3.25 9.05
C PRO A 64 14.98 -4.71 8.73
N GLU A 65 14.40 -5.70 9.44
CA GLU A 65 14.57 -7.13 9.15
C GLU A 65 13.67 -7.62 8.01
N GLY A 66 12.74 -6.78 7.54
CA GLY A 66 11.91 -7.04 6.37
C GLY A 66 12.72 -6.97 5.07
N THR A 67 12.25 -7.64 4.05
CA THR A 67 12.99 -7.78 2.78
C THR A 67 12.94 -6.53 1.90
N LEU A 68 12.03 -5.59 2.19
CA LEU A 68 11.88 -4.33 1.44
C LEU A 68 11.50 -3.16 2.38
N PHE A 69 12.31 -2.94 3.41
CA PHE A 69 12.06 -1.93 4.42
C PHE A 69 11.97 -0.52 3.84
N VAL A 70 10.87 0.16 4.12
CA VAL A 70 10.63 1.54 3.71
C VAL A 70 11.20 2.50 4.77
N ALA A 71 12.51 2.66 4.73
CA ALA A 71 13.24 3.47 5.69
C ALA A 71 12.94 4.98 5.57
N GLY A 72 12.58 5.45 4.37
CA GLY A 72 12.49 6.87 4.06
C GLY A 72 13.84 7.59 4.25
N ARG A 73 13.88 8.88 4.04
CA ARG A 73 15.09 9.70 4.30
C ARG A 73 15.50 9.72 5.77
N SER A 74 14.60 9.44 6.70
CA SER A 74 14.87 9.40 8.14
C SER A 74 15.61 8.15 8.60
N GLY A 75 15.60 7.07 7.80
CA GLY A 75 16.12 5.75 8.16
C GLY A 75 15.19 4.92 9.08
N ARG A 76 14.08 5.51 9.55
CA ARG A 76 13.11 4.89 10.47
C ARG A 76 11.65 5.02 9.99
N GLY A 77 11.46 5.55 8.79
CA GLY A 77 10.17 6.04 8.31
C GLY A 77 8.98 5.14 8.66
N ALA A 78 8.93 3.93 8.13
CA ALA A 78 7.78 3.05 8.30
C ALA A 78 7.56 2.58 9.76
N ILE A 79 8.59 2.52 10.60
CA ILE A 79 8.43 2.25 12.05
C ILE A 79 7.67 3.41 12.71
N ASP A 80 8.14 4.64 12.47
CA ASP A 80 7.55 5.83 13.08
C ASP A 80 6.14 6.08 12.53
N ASP A 81 5.89 5.75 11.26
CA ASP A 81 4.56 5.80 10.63
C ASP A 81 3.59 4.80 11.29
N ALA A 82 4.05 3.57 11.55
CA ALA A 82 3.24 2.55 12.22
C ALA A 82 2.84 2.99 13.63
N VAL A 83 3.76 3.61 14.38
CA VAL A 83 3.47 4.17 15.71
C VAL A 83 2.41 5.28 15.60
N ARG A 84 2.63 6.29 14.74
CA ARG A 84 1.69 7.41 14.60
C ARG A 84 0.31 6.96 14.13
N LEU A 85 0.25 6.05 13.17
CA LEU A 85 -1.03 5.49 12.71
C LEU A 85 -1.74 4.71 13.82
N THR A 86 -1.01 3.90 14.59
CA THR A 86 -1.56 3.16 15.74
C THR A 86 -2.14 4.11 16.79
N GLU A 87 -1.41 5.17 17.15
CA GLU A 87 -1.90 6.19 18.08
C GLU A 87 -3.15 6.89 17.53
N PHE A 88 -3.16 7.25 16.24
CA PHE A 88 -4.33 7.84 15.60
C PHE A 88 -5.56 6.91 15.70
N LEU A 89 -5.38 5.62 15.41
CA LEU A 89 -6.46 4.64 15.54
C LEU A 89 -7.03 4.57 16.96
N TYR A 90 -6.18 4.52 17.98
CA TYR A 90 -6.62 4.46 19.38
C TYR A 90 -7.31 5.76 19.82
N ARG A 91 -6.71 6.92 19.53
CA ARG A 91 -7.24 8.21 19.96
C ARG A 91 -8.61 8.53 19.34
N HIS A 92 -8.86 8.05 18.12
CA HIS A 92 -10.08 8.33 17.36
C HIS A 92 -10.99 7.11 17.20
N ILE A 93 -10.75 6.03 17.95
CA ILE A 93 -11.44 4.76 17.82
C ILE A 93 -12.96 4.88 17.86
N HIS A 94 -13.49 5.82 18.65
CA HIS A 94 -14.92 6.07 18.82
C HIS A 94 -15.57 6.71 17.57
N LEU A 95 -14.78 7.25 16.65
CA LEU A 95 -15.22 7.90 15.40
C LEU A 95 -15.03 7.00 14.18
N ILE A 96 -14.10 6.04 14.24
CA ILE A 96 -13.76 5.16 13.13
C ILE A 96 -14.85 4.08 13.00
N THR A 97 -15.56 4.08 11.86
CA THR A 97 -16.61 3.09 11.56
C THR A 97 -15.99 1.76 11.11
N GLY A 98 -14.94 1.80 10.31
CA GLY A 98 -14.24 0.60 9.84
C GLY A 98 -12.78 0.82 9.50
N ILE A 99 -11.96 -0.22 9.71
CA ILE A 99 -10.56 -0.26 9.30
C ILE A 99 -10.43 -1.31 8.20
N TYR A 100 -9.91 -0.90 7.04
CA TYR A 100 -9.80 -1.68 5.81
C TYR A 100 -8.33 -1.78 5.37
N PRO A 101 -7.51 -2.62 6.04
CA PRO A 101 -6.11 -2.77 5.65
C PRO A 101 -5.98 -3.42 4.29
N THR A 102 -4.95 -3.06 3.53
CA THR A 102 -4.57 -3.79 2.34
C THR A 102 -3.34 -4.65 2.59
N PHE A 103 -3.22 -5.72 1.82
CA PHE A 103 -2.10 -6.66 1.90
C PHE A 103 -1.55 -6.91 0.51
N ASP A 104 -0.34 -6.45 0.29
CA ASP A 104 0.43 -6.87 -0.85
C ASP A 104 0.80 -8.33 -0.66
N THR A 105 0.42 -9.18 -1.62
CA THR A 105 0.48 -10.64 -1.44
C THR A 105 1.08 -11.27 -2.67
N HIS A 106 2.32 -11.73 -2.53
CA HIS A 106 3.08 -12.29 -3.62
C HIS A 106 3.28 -13.80 -3.51
N PHE A 107 3.60 -14.38 -4.65
CA PHE A 107 3.91 -15.79 -4.83
C PHE A 107 5.27 -15.93 -5.52
N ALA A 108 5.71 -17.19 -5.75
CA ALA A 108 7.03 -17.44 -6.33
C ALA A 108 7.20 -16.93 -7.78
N LEU A 109 6.10 -16.84 -8.54
CA LEU A 109 6.13 -16.47 -9.96
C LEU A 109 5.53 -15.08 -10.17
N GLN A 110 6.39 -14.06 -10.21
CA GLN A 110 5.98 -12.67 -10.36
C GLN A 110 6.85 -11.96 -11.40
N VAL A 111 6.21 -11.17 -12.28
CA VAL A 111 6.89 -10.45 -13.37
C VAL A 111 7.99 -9.51 -12.89
N PHE A 112 7.86 -8.94 -11.71
CA PHE A 112 8.84 -8.06 -11.08
C PHE A 112 9.98 -8.80 -10.37
N SER A 113 9.95 -10.14 -10.31
CA SER A 113 11.02 -10.92 -9.69
C SER A 113 12.16 -11.15 -10.67
N ALA A 114 13.41 -10.92 -10.23
CA ALA A 114 14.59 -11.16 -11.07
C ALA A 114 14.66 -12.60 -11.63
N PRO A 115 14.31 -13.68 -10.89
CA PRO A 115 14.26 -15.04 -11.41
C PRO A 115 13.24 -15.28 -12.54
N PHE A 116 12.26 -14.41 -12.73
CA PHE A 116 11.32 -14.49 -13.85
C PHE A 116 12.01 -14.27 -15.21
N TRP A 117 13.13 -13.58 -15.22
CA TRP A 117 13.84 -13.11 -16.38
C TRP A 117 15.17 -13.82 -16.59
N VAL A 118 15.67 -13.77 -17.83
CA VAL A 118 16.97 -14.36 -18.21
C VAL A 118 17.57 -13.58 -19.37
N GLY A 119 18.87 -13.42 -19.35
CA GLY A 119 19.65 -12.89 -20.47
C GLY A 119 19.82 -13.92 -21.60
N PRO A 120 20.30 -13.52 -22.79
CA PRO A 120 20.39 -14.37 -23.98
C PRO A 120 21.34 -15.57 -23.84
N ALA A 121 22.36 -15.50 -22.98
CA ALA A 121 23.26 -16.62 -22.67
C ALA A 121 22.93 -17.34 -21.38
N GLY A 122 21.72 -17.09 -20.81
CA GLY A 122 21.29 -17.68 -19.55
C GLY A 122 21.68 -16.86 -18.29
N GLU A 123 22.15 -15.63 -18.48
CA GLU A 123 22.56 -14.76 -17.37
C GLU A 123 21.38 -14.46 -16.43
N PRO A 124 21.56 -14.60 -15.10
CA PRO A 124 20.57 -14.16 -14.15
C PRO A 124 20.52 -12.64 -14.07
N LEU A 125 19.34 -12.09 -13.82
CA LEU A 125 19.17 -10.68 -13.52
C LEU A 125 19.25 -10.46 -11.99
N SER A 126 19.49 -9.20 -11.61
CA SER A 126 19.56 -8.80 -10.19
C SER A 126 18.33 -7.96 -9.81
N PRO A 127 17.86 -8.02 -8.56
CA PRO A 127 16.92 -7.05 -8.04
C PRO A 127 17.53 -5.64 -8.04
N HIS A 128 16.69 -4.62 -7.89
CA HIS A 128 17.04 -3.20 -7.96
C HIS A 128 17.59 -2.79 -9.33
N THR A 129 17.09 -3.40 -10.39
CA THR A 129 17.31 -3.03 -11.78
C THR A 129 15.98 -2.88 -12.50
N LEU A 130 16.00 -2.34 -13.70
CA LEU A 130 14.80 -2.07 -14.50
C LEU A 130 14.76 -2.94 -15.75
N ILE A 131 13.57 -3.17 -16.29
CA ILE A 131 13.36 -3.71 -17.64
C ILE A 131 12.70 -2.64 -18.51
N VAL A 132 13.32 -2.32 -19.62
CA VAL A 132 12.85 -1.32 -20.59
C VAL A 132 12.81 -1.91 -21.99
N ALA A 133 11.86 -1.45 -22.80
CA ALA A 133 11.84 -1.74 -24.24
C ALA A 133 12.59 -0.64 -25.00
N ASP A 134 13.44 -1.03 -25.96
CA ASP A 134 14.00 -0.08 -26.92
C ASP A 134 13.05 0.20 -28.10
N ALA A 135 13.42 1.12 -28.98
CA ALA A 135 12.61 1.50 -30.13
C ALA A 135 12.36 0.34 -31.13
N GLY A 136 13.15 -0.73 -31.06
CA GLY A 136 12.97 -1.95 -31.85
C GLY A 136 12.10 -3.01 -31.16
N GLY A 137 11.56 -2.74 -29.98
CA GLY A 137 10.77 -3.71 -29.21
C GLY A 137 11.65 -4.80 -28.56
N VAL A 138 12.92 -4.51 -28.30
CA VAL A 138 13.80 -5.42 -27.57
C VAL A 138 13.85 -5.04 -26.11
N LEU A 139 13.59 -6.00 -25.22
CA LEU A 139 13.67 -5.78 -23.79
C LEU A 139 15.13 -5.81 -23.32
N ASN A 140 15.51 -4.83 -22.52
CA ASN A 140 16.85 -4.70 -21.97
C ASN A 140 16.75 -4.54 -20.44
N ASN A 141 17.66 -5.16 -19.70
CA ASN A 141 17.87 -4.91 -18.29
C ASN A 141 18.82 -3.72 -18.14
N VAL A 142 18.41 -2.73 -17.36
CA VAL A 142 19.18 -1.50 -17.15
C VAL A 142 19.34 -1.22 -15.65
N GLY A 143 20.43 -0.57 -15.28
CA GLY A 143 20.65 -0.03 -13.95
C GLY A 143 19.72 1.16 -13.66
N LEU A 144 19.66 1.59 -12.41
CA LEU A 144 18.88 2.76 -11.98
C LEU A 144 19.40 4.07 -12.59
N ASP A 145 20.65 4.09 -13.00
CA ASP A 145 21.30 5.19 -13.74
C ASP A 145 21.03 5.16 -15.26
N GLY A 146 20.24 4.18 -15.73
CA GLY A 146 19.96 3.97 -17.15
C GLY A 146 21.03 3.18 -17.92
N THR A 147 22.11 2.76 -17.28
CA THR A 147 23.16 1.95 -17.93
C THR A 147 22.60 0.59 -18.34
N VAL A 148 22.79 0.18 -19.59
CA VAL A 148 22.38 -1.14 -20.07
C VAL A 148 23.31 -2.20 -19.46
N LEU A 149 22.72 -3.09 -18.65
CA LEU A 149 23.43 -4.20 -18.00
C LEU A 149 23.42 -5.46 -18.87
N ILE A 150 22.22 -5.87 -19.31
CA ILE A 150 22.03 -7.04 -20.18
C ILE A 150 21.06 -6.67 -21.31
N ARG A 151 21.47 -6.89 -22.55
CA ARG A 151 20.61 -6.68 -23.72
C ARG A 151 19.77 -7.91 -24.03
N ASN A 152 18.62 -7.69 -24.67
CA ASN A 152 17.74 -8.75 -25.19
C ASN A 152 17.34 -9.78 -24.13
N VAL A 153 16.94 -9.29 -22.93
CA VAL A 153 16.39 -10.14 -21.88
C VAL A 153 15.00 -10.65 -22.26
N LYS A 154 14.65 -11.81 -21.75
CA LYS A 154 13.35 -12.47 -22.00
C LYS A 154 12.80 -13.08 -20.73
N PRO A 155 11.49 -13.33 -20.65
CA PRO A 155 10.98 -14.19 -19.59
C PRO A 155 11.63 -15.57 -19.70
N ARG A 156 11.91 -16.19 -18.57
CA ARG A 156 12.50 -17.53 -18.53
C ARG A 156 11.53 -18.53 -19.16
N PRO A 157 11.98 -19.43 -20.06
CA PRO A 157 11.08 -20.35 -20.77
C PRO A 157 10.21 -21.23 -19.87
N GLU A 158 10.72 -21.61 -18.70
CA GLU A 158 10.01 -22.42 -17.71
C GLU A 158 8.75 -21.74 -17.21
N MET A 159 8.71 -20.40 -17.18
CA MET A 159 7.54 -19.62 -16.78
C MET A 159 6.33 -19.91 -17.66
N ALA A 160 6.56 -20.22 -18.95
CA ALA A 160 5.47 -20.52 -19.87
C ALA A 160 4.70 -21.81 -19.49
N TRP A 161 5.37 -22.81 -18.94
CA TRP A 161 4.71 -24.03 -18.48
C TRP A 161 3.67 -23.77 -17.39
N TRP A 162 4.02 -22.90 -16.48
CA TRP A 162 3.20 -22.60 -15.30
C TRP A 162 2.13 -21.55 -15.56
N LEU A 163 2.43 -20.56 -16.43
CA LEU A 163 1.59 -19.37 -16.56
C LEU A 163 0.71 -19.34 -17.81
N CYS A 164 1.09 -20.04 -18.89
CA CYS A 164 0.37 -19.98 -20.17
C CYS A 164 0.41 -21.27 -20.99
N GLY A 165 0.36 -22.43 -20.32
CA GLY A 165 0.20 -23.74 -20.97
C GLY A 165 1.31 -24.06 -21.95
N ALA A 166 2.58 -23.77 -21.58
CA ALA A 166 3.78 -23.97 -22.38
C ALA A 166 3.90 -23.07 -23.64
N ASN A 167 3.02 -22.08 -23.82
CA ASN A 167 3.08 -21.18 -24.96
C ASN A 167 4.11 -20.05 -24.73
N TYR A 168 5.37 -20.35 -24.91
CA TYR A 168 6.47 -19.38 -24.71
C TYR A 168 6.36 -18.16 -25.63
N GLY A 169 5.95 -18.36 -26.89
CA GLY A 169 5.75 -17.26 -27.84
C GLY A 169 4.67 -16.27 -27.36
N TRP A 170 3.62 -16.77 -26.72
CA TRP A 170 2.61 -15.94 -26.09
C TRP A 170 3.19 -15.16 -24.92
N LEU A 171 3.96 -15.81 -24.04
CA LEU A 171 4.57 -15.17 -22.88
C LEU A 171 5.51 -14.02 -23.27
N VAL A 172 6.36 -14.25 -24.28
CA VAL A 172 7.29 -13.21 -24.78
C VAL A 172 6.52 -11.99 -25.29
N LYS A 173 5.46 -12.20 -26.09
CA LYS A 173 4.62 -11.09 -26.58
C LYS A 173 3.90 -10.35 -25.45
N GLN A 174 3.40 -11.09 -24.47
CA GLN A 174 2.72 -10.48 -23.32
C GLN A 174 3.68 -9.64 -22.47
N MET A 175 4.91 -10.08 -22.29
CA MET A 175 5.90 -9.33 -21.51
C MET A 175 6.38 -8.07 -22.25
N LEU A 176 6.53 -8.13 -23.56
CA LEU A 176 6.82 -6.93 -24.35
C LEU A 176 5.66 -5.92 -24.24
N HIS A 177 4.42 -6.38 -24.47
CA HIS A 177 3.22 -5.55 -24.31
C HIS A 177 3.14 -4.93 -22.90
N TYR A 178 3.42 -5.72 -21.86
CA TYR A 178 3.40 -5.24 -20.47
C TYR A 178 4.38 -4.06 -20.26
N VAL A 179 5.63 -4.21 -20.70
CA VAL A 179 6.66 -3.17 -20.54
C VAL A 179 6.32 -1.92 -21.38
N GLU A 180 5.80 -2.11 -22.58
CA GLU A 180 5.36 -1.00 -23.45
C GLU A 180 4.15 -0.25 -22.87
N GLU A 181 3.18 -0.97 -22.28
CA GLU A 181 2.01 -0.34 -21.63
C GLU A 181 2.41 0.45 -20.37
N LEU A 182 3.36 -0.07 -19.56
CA LEU A 182 3.90 0.69 -18.44
C LEU A 182 4.55 2.01 -18.92
N ALA A 183 5.37 1.94 -19.96
CA ALA A 183 6.01 3.13 -20.54
C ALA A 183 4.98 4.11 -21.09
N ARG A 184 3.91 3.62 -21.76
CA ARG A 184 2.83 4.44 -22.30
C ARG A 184 2.01 5.09 -21.19
N GLY A 185 1.77 4.38 -20.10
CA GLY A 185 1.05 4.87 -18.93
C GLY A 185 1.81 5.95 -18.16
N GLY A 186 3.14 5.98 -18.29
CA GLY A 186 4.00 7.00 -17.68
C GLY A 186 4.05 6.98 -16.15
N LYS A 187 3.45 5.96 -15.51
CA LYS A 187 3.41 5.84 -14.04
C LYS A 187 4.71 5.22 -13.50
N TYR A 188 5.11 4.09 -14.08
CA TYR A 188 6.24 3.29 -13.61
C TYR A 188 6.97 2.62 -14.78
N THR A 189 8.27 2.35 -14.57
CA THR A 189 9.05 1.39 -15.36
C THR A 189 9.05 0.06 -14.60
N LEU A 190 9.09 -1.07 -15.29
CA LEU A 190 9.19 -2.36 -14.61
C LEU A 190 10.47 -2.41 -13.79
N TYR A 191 10.30 -2.37 -12.48
CA TYR A 191 11.36 -2.47 -11.48
C TYR A 191 11.43 -3.92 -10.97
N LEU A 192 12.62 -4.48 -10.92
CA LEU A 192 12.84 -5.82 -10.36
C LEU A 192 13.06 -5.71 -8.85
N TRP A 193 12.02 -6.07 -8.10
CA TRP A 193 12.04 -6.04 -6.64
C TRP A 193 12.70 -7.31 -6.05
N PRO A 194 13.32 -7.23 -4.86
CA PRO A 194 13.60 -8.42 -4.08
C PRO A 194 12.28 -9.13 -3.72
N PRO A 195 12.29 -10.45 -3.46
CA PRO A 195 11.11 -11.14 -2.97
C PRO A 195 10.64 -10.53 -1.65
N HIS A 196 9.37 -10.13 -1.59
CA HIS A 196 8.76 -9.50 -0.42
C HIS A 196 7.31 -9.93 -0.29
N THR A 197 6.76 -9.77 0.89
CA THR A 197 5.36 -10.06 1.24
C THR A 197 4.83 -11.40 0.68
N LEU A 198 5.70 -12.41 0.65
CA LEU A 198 5.33 -13.75 0.18
C LEU A 198 4.28 -14.34 1.13
N LEU A 199 3.16 -14.81 0.56
CA LEU A 199 2.05 -15.37 1.33
C LEU A 199 2.54 -16.45 2.32
N GLY A 200 2.20 -16.27 3.59
CA GLY A 200 2.52 -17.23 4.65
C GLY A 200 3.89 -17.02 5.31
N THR A 201 4.70 -16.06 4.87
CA THR A 201 5.93 -15.67 5.56
C THR A 201 5.64 -14.63 6.66
N PRO A 202 6.52 -14.46 7.65
CA PRO A 202 6.38 -13.38 8.64
C PRO A 202 6.27 -11.99 8.01
N GLY A 203 7.01 -11.73 6.93
CA GLY A 203 7.00 -10.45 6.22
C GLY A 203 5.66 -10.07 5.59
N HIS A 204 4.79 -11.06 5.28
CA HIS A 204 3.45 -10.85 4.77
C HIS A 204 2.47 -10.34 5.85
N ALA A 205 2.74 -10.57 7.12
CA ALA A 205 1.85 -10.14 8.19
C ALA A 205 1.82 -8.61 8.30
N MET A 206 0.65 -8.05 8.68
CA MET A 206 0.57 -6.66 9.14
C MET A 206 1.43 -6.50 10.40
N THR A 207 2.07 -5.34 10.58
CA THR A 207 2.84 -5.03 11.79
C THR A 207 2.02 -5.30 13.05
N GLY A 208 2.71 -5.81 14.07
CA GLY A 208 2.03 -6.28 15.27
C GLY A 208 1.24 -5.17 16.00
N VAL A 209 1.78 -3.93 16.05
CA VAL A 209 1.10 -2.80 16.71
C VAL A 209 -0.19 -2.39 15.98
N LEU A 210 -0.18 -2.40 14.65
CA LEU A 210 -1.40 -2.13 13.87
C LEU A 210 -2.39 -3.30 13.93
N THR A 211 -1.89 -4.55 14.00
CA THR A 211 -2.74 -5.73 14.24
C THR A 211 -3.45 -5.61 15.58
N GLU A 212 -2.73 -5.18 16.63
CA GLU A 212 -3.26 -4.93 17.96
C GLU A 212 -4.38 -3.89 17.93
N ALA A 213 -4.12 -2.71 17.38
CA ALA A 213 -5.09 -1.63 17.30
C ALA A 213 -6.33 -2.01 16.45
N ARG A 214 -6.14 -2.71 15.35
CA ARG A 214 -7.22 -3.20 14.48
C ARG A 214 -8.12 -4.20 15.20
N MET A 215 -7.55 -5.14 15.95
CA MET A 215 -8.32 -6.10 16.73
C MET A 215 -9.04 -5.42 17.89
N PHE A 216 -8.36 -4.52 18.59
CA PHE A 216 -8.97 -3.71 19.64
C PHE A 216 -10.16 -2.90 19.10
N HIS A 217 -10.01 -2.25 17.94
CA HIS A 217 -11.11 -1.56 17.27
C HIS A 217 -12.29 -2.48 16.99
N SER A 218 -12.05 -3.68 16.49
CA SER A 218 -13.12 -4.64 16.19
C SER A 218 -13.96 -4.97 17.42
N TYR A 219 -13.32 -5.18 18.56
CA TYR A 219 -14.03 -5.47 19.82
C TYR A 219 -14.73 -4.22 20.40
N VAL A 220 -14.06 -3.06 20.39
CA VAL A 220 -14.65 -1.80 20.88
C VAL A 220 -15.86 -1.42 20.05
N ARG A 221 -15.75 -1.44 18.73
CA ARG A 221 -16.78 -0.96 17.81
C ARG A 221 -17.80 -2.02 17.41
N GLY A 222 -17.55 -3.31 17.72
CA GLY A 222 -18.43 -4.42 17.35
C GLY A 222 -18.53 -4.58 15.81
N VAL A 223 -17.41 -4.45 15.10
CA VAL A 223 -17.35 -4.54 13.64
C VAL A 223 -16.15 -5.40 13.20
N GLN A 224 -16.37 -6.24 12.19
CA GLN A 224 -15.29 -7.04 11.61
C GLN A 224 -14.43 -6.19 10.68
N SER A 225 -13.11 -6.17 10.91
CA SER A 225 -12.16 -5.60 9.96
C SER A 225 -11.88 -6.60 8.83
N HIS A 226 -12.07 -6.17 7.60
CA HIS A 226 -11.82 -6.98 6.40
C HIS A 226 -10.62 -6.42 5.67
N GLY A 227 -9.62 -7.29 5.41
CA GLY A 227 -8.44 -6.92 4.62
C GLY A 227 -8.68 -7.14 3.13
N GLU A 228 -8.15 -6.25 2.30
CA GLU A 228 -8.11 -6.38 0.84
C GLU A 228 -6.77 -6.96 0.42
N ILE A 229 -6.80 -8.05 -0.35
CA ILE A 229 -5.59 -8.71 -0.87
C ILE A 229 -5.36 -8.23 -2.30
N LYS A 230 -4.13 -7.83 -2.62
CA LYS A 230 -3.68 -7.44 -3.95
C LYS A 230 -2.35 -8.11 -4.30
N GLY A 231 -1.84 -7.91 -5.52
CA GLY A 231 -0.47 -8.31 -5.90
C GLY A 231 -0.31 -9.76 -6.34
N GLY A 232 -1.37 -10.57 -6.35
CA GLY A 232 -1.26 -12.00 -6.66
C GLY A 232 -1.18 -12.36 -8.15
N HIS A 233 -1.34 -11.39 -9.08
CA HIS A 233 -1.31 -11.68 -10.51
C HIS A 233 0.14 -11.83 -11.03
N PRO A 234 0.54 -12.98 -11.62
CA PRO A 234 1.94 -13.24 -11.94
C PRO A 234 2.50 -12.43 -13.11
N LEU A 235 1.65 -11.87 -13.98
CA LEU A 235 2.05 -11.19 -15.23
C LEU A 235 1.86 -9.66 -15.18
N SER A 236 1.50 -9.11 -14.04
CA SER A 236 1.40 -7.67 -13.83
C SER A 236 1.73 -7.32 -12.39
N GLU A 237 2.44 -6.22 -12.18
CA GLU A 237 2.60 -5.59 -10.88
C GLU A 237 1.27 -4.96 -10.45
N CYS A 238 1.07 -4.81 -9.15
CA CYS A 238 -0.16 -4.31 -8.56
C CYS A 238 0.15 -3.38 -7.39
N TYR A 239 0.57 -2.15 -7.67
CA TYR A 239 0.77 -1.16 -6.61
C TYR A 239 -0.58 -0.72 -6.03
N SER A 240 -1.55 -0.44 -6.89
CA SER A 240 -2.88 -0.01 -6.47
C SER A 240 -3.73 -1.16 -5.94
N VAL A 241 -4.42 -0.96 -4.80
CA VAL A 241 -5.42 -1.92 -4.30
C VAL A 241 -6.64 -2.04 -5.22
N PHE A 242 -6.79 -1.14 -6.18
CA PHE A 242 -7.93 -1.14 -7.10
C PHE A 242 -7.68 -1.89 -8.41
N GLY A 243 -6.46 -2.36 -8.66
CA GLY A 243 -6.16 -3.22 -9.80
C GLY A 243 -4.70 -3.19 -10.23
N GLU A 244 -4.38 -4.13 -11.09
CA GLU A 244 -3.06 -4.30 -11.68
C GLU A 244 -2.69 -3.11 -12.58
N GLU A 245 -1.38 -2.82 -12.70
CA GLU A 245 -0.84 -1.71 -13.50
C GLU A 245 -1.17 -1.86 -14.99
N VAL A 246 -1.10 -3.10 -15.51
CA VAL A 246 -1.53 -3.42 -16.89
C VAL A 246 -2.61 -4.50 -16.84
N ARG A 247 -3.79 -4.15 -17.30
CA ARG A 247 -4.99 -5.01 -17.26
C ARG A 247 -5.38 -5.60 -18.61
N THR A 248 -4.52 -5.44 -19.61
CA THR A 248 -4.78 -5.92 -20.97
C THR A 248 -3.73 -6.92 -21.41
N ARG A 249 -4.13 -7.82 -22.26
CA ARG A 249 -3.24 -8.71 -23.00
C ARG A 249 -2.84 -8.06 -24.33
N PHE A 250 -1.73 -8.52 -24.90
CA PHE A 250 -1.25 -8.04 -26.20
C PHE A 250 -2.26 -8.26 -27.35
N ASP A 251 -3.20 -9.19 -27.19
CA ASP A 251 -4.28 -9.48 -28.15
C ASP A 251 -5.58 -8.68 -27.89
N GLY A 252 -5.53 -7.70 -26.97
CA GLY A 252 -6.65 -6.84 -26.62
C GLY A 252 -7.65 -7.44 -25.63
N GLN A 253 -7.48 -8.69 -25.20
CA GLN A 253 -8.33 -9.29 -24.19
C GLN A 253 -7.96 -8.76 -22.78
N ALA A 254 -8.89 -8.90 -21.83
CA ALA A 254 -8.63 -8.58 -20.45
C ALA A 254 -7.62 -9.57 -19.82
N LEU A 255 -6.64 -9.04 -19.08
CA LEU A 255 -5.71 -9.80 -18.25
C LEU A 255 -6.20 -9.85 -16.81
N ALA A 256 -6.69 -8.73 -16.30
CA ALA A 256 -7.17 -8.56 -14.94
C ALA A 256 -8.36 -7.60 -14.87
N SER A 257 -9.05 -7.57 -13.73
CA SER A 257 -10.21 -6.72 -13.49
C SER A 257 -9.94 -5.72 -12.36
N LYS A 258 -10.67 -4.60 -12.39
CA LYS A 258 -10.62 -3.59 -11.33
C LYS A 258 -11.40 -4.07 -10.10
N ASN A 259 -10.92 -3.75 -8.89
CA ASN A 259 -11.60 -4.00 -7.62
C ASN A 259 -12.70 -2.94 -7.36
N THR A 260 -13.75 -2.96 -8.18
CA THR A 260 -14.87 -2.02 -8.06
C THR A 260 -15.64 -2.19 -6.76
N ARG A 261 -15.68 -3.41 -6.21
CA ARG A 261 -16.32 -3.68 -4.91
C ARG A 261 -15.71 -2.84 -3.80
N PHE A 262 -14.39 -2.77 -3.72
CA PHE A 262 -13.72 -2.00 -2.68
C PHE A 262 -13.89 -0.49 -2.88
N ILE A 263 -13.91 -0.02 -4.13
CA ILE A 263 -14.27 1.38 -4.45
C ILE A 263 -15.65 1.72 -3.86
N ASP A 264 -16.66 0.87 -4.09
CA ASP A 264 -18.01 1.11 -3.61
C ASP A 264 -18.11 1.03 -2.07
N VAL A 265 -17.32 0.14 -1.43
CA VAL A 265 -17.22 0.10 0.04
C VAL A 265 -16.70 1.43 0.57
N LEU A 266 -15.62 1.98 0.02
CA LEU A 266 -15.06 3.25 0.48
C LEU A 266 -16.00 4.42 0.21
N LEU A 267 -16.66 4.45 -0.95
CA LEU A 267 -17.64 5.50 -1.29
C LEU A 267 -18.88 5.50 -0.41
N SER A 268 -19.18 4.38 0.26
CA SER A 268 -20.26 4.30 1.25
C SER A 268 -19.97 5.04 2.57
N HIS A 269 -18.74 5.55 2.73
CA HIS A 269 -18.31 6.33 3.89
C HIS A 269 -18.33 7.84 3.57
N ASP A 270 -18.47 8.65 4.61
CA ASP A 270 -18.47 10.11 4.51
C ASP A 270 -17.04 10.67 4.56
N VAL A 271 -16.15 9.95 5.23
CA VAL A 271 -14.72 10.27 5.38
C VAL A 271 -13.91 9.00 5.11
N VAL A 272 -12.90 9.10 4.25
CA VAL A 272 -11.96 8.02 3.95
C VAL A 272 -10.54 8.51 4.21
N VAL A 273 -9.83 7.86 5.11
CA VAL A 273 -8.48 8.23 5.55
C VAL A 273 -7.48 7.22 5.03
N PHE A 274 -6.49 7.65 4.24
CA PHE A 274 -5.41 6.83 3.73
C PHE A 274 -4.11 7.05 4.52
N ALA A 275 -3.38 5.97 4.77
CA ALA A 275 -2.05 5.93 5.37
C ALA A 275 -1.33 4.63 4.96
N GLY A 276 -0.08 4.44 5.36
CA GLY A 276 0.65 3.16 5.17
C GLY A 276 1.81 3.25 4.19
N GLN A 277 2.19 2.11 3.58
CA GLN A 277 3.43 1.97 2.84
C GLN A 277 3.20 1.55 1.38
N ALA A 278 4.05 1.99 0.44
CA ALA A 278 4.93 3.16 0.57
C ALA A 278 4.26 4.38 -0.06
N ALA A 279 4.52 5.58 0.50
CA ALA A 279 3.98 6.85 0.00
C ALA A 279 4.22 7.04 -1.49
N SER A 280 5.38 6.63 -1.98
CA SER A 280 5.82 6.76 -3.38
C SER A 280 5.23 5.71 -4.34
N HIS A 281 4.68 4.59 -3.83
CA HIS A 281 4.23 3.45 -4.64
C HIS A 281 2.78 3.06 -4.33
N CYS A 282 2.54 2.12 -3.42
CA CYS A 282 1.20 1.56 -3.21
C CYS A 282 0.19 2.61 -2.71
N VAL A 283 0.60 3.50 -1.80
CA VAL A 283 -0.27 4.58 -1.31
C VAL A 283 -0.61 5.54 -2.44
N LYS A 284 0.41 6.09 -3.12
CA LYS A 284 0.24 6.98 -4.28
C LYS A 284 -0.65 6.36 -5.34
N SER A 285 -0.36 5.11 -5.76
CA SER A 285 -1.09 4.44 -6.84
C SER A 285 -2.53 4.16 -6.47
N SER A 286 -2.79 3.74 -5.22
CA SER A 286 -4.16 3.51 -4.75
C SER A 286 -4.95 4.80 -4.73
N ILE A 287 -4.39 5.90 -4.22
CA ILE A 287 -5.07 7.19 -4.18
C ILE A 287 -5.29 7.74 -5.60
N ASP A 288 -4.33 7.58 -6.51
CA ASP A 288 -4.43 8.03 -7.91
C ASP A 288 -5.55 7.30 -8.67
N ASP A 289 -5.61 5.98 -8.53
CA ASP A 289 -6.67 5.19 -9.16
C ASP A 289 -8.03 5.51 -8.53
N PHE A 290 -8.08 5.71 -7.20
CA PHE A 290 -9.32 6.12 -6.53
C PHE A 290 -9.77 7.51 -7.00
N LEU A 291 -8.85 8.49 -7.10
CA LEU A 291 -9.13 9.82 -7.65
C LEU A 291 -9.72 9.74 -9.06
N THR A 292 -9.14 8.89 -9.91
CA THR A 292 -9.65 8.66 -11.26
C THR A 292 -11.11 8.21 -11.26
N GLU A 293 -11.48 7.30 -10.34
CA GLU A 293 -12.86 6.84 -10.17
C GLU A 293 -13.79 7.92 -9.61
N LEU A 294 -13.29 8.70 -8.63
CA LEU A 294 -14.06 9.79 -8.05
C LEU A 294 -14.40 10.84 -9.11
N VAL A 295 -13.41 11.31 -9.87
CA VAL A 295 -13.58 12.30 -10.92
C VAL A 295 -14.53 11.80 -12.01
N ALA A 296 -14.47 10.52 -12.36
CA ALA A 296 -15.37 9.94 -13.35
C ALA A 296 -16.83 9.87 -12.87
N ARG A 297 -17.08 9.81 -11.55
CA ARG A 297 -18.43 9.81 -10.96
C ARG A 297 -18.88 11.22 -10.58
N ASP A 298 -18.12 11.90 -9.75
CA ASP A 298 -18.33 13.28 -9.30
C ASP A 298 -17.04 13.80 -8.64
N ALA A 299 -16.42 14.81 -9.22
CA ALA A 299 -15.18 15.38 -8.71
C ALA A 299 -15.29 15.91 -7.27
N ALA A 300 -16.49 16.34 -6.82
CA ALA A 300 -16.72 16.80 -5.45
C ALA A 300 -16.48 15.69 -4.39
N LEU A 301 -16.52 14.41 -4.78
CA LEU A 301 -16.23 13.30 -3.89
C LEU A 301 -14.77 13.28 -3.38
N ALA A 302 -13.85 13.96 -4.06
CA ALA A 302 -12.47 14.12 -3.61
C ALA A 302 -12.39 14.76 -2.20
N GLY A 303 -13.33 15.65 -1.87
CA GLY A 303 -13.43 16.29 -0.55
C GLY A 303 -13.75 15.33 0.61
N LYS A 304 -14.05 14.06 0.35
CA LYS A 304 -14.21 13.03 1.39
C LYS A 304 -12.88 12.36 1.77
N ILE A 305 -11.82 12.60 1.02
CA ILE A 305 -10.55 11.86 1.12
C ILE A 305 -9.54 12.65 1.95
N TYR A 306 -9.01 11.99 2.95
CA TYR A 306 -7.97 12.50 3.85
C TYR A 306 -6.73 11.61 3.75
N ILE A 307 -5.56 12.22 3.73
CA ILE A 307 -4.28 11.53 3.56
C ILE A 307 -3.40 11.94 4.72
N LEU A 308 -3.02 10.97 5.57
CA LEU A 308 -2.13 11.22 6.71
C LEU A 308 -0.68 11.25 6.23
N GLU A 309 -0.18 12.45 5.87
CA GLU A 309 1.16 12.61 5.30
C GLU A 309 2.29 12.18 6.24
N ASP A 310 2.04 12.19 7.54
CA ASP A 310 2.98 11.79 8.60
C ASP A 310 2.86 10.30 9.00
N CYS A 311 1.98 9.52 8.34
CA CYS A 311 1.82 8.09 8.55
C CYS A 311 2.17 7.29 7.29
N MET A 312 3.11 7.79 6.49
CA MET A 312 3.61 7.14 5.28
C MET A 312 5.01 7.60 4.94
N SER A 313 5.84 6.72 4.43
CA SER A 313 7.21 7.00 4.00
C SER A 313 7.46 6.53 2.58
N SER A 314 8.46 7.13 1.93
CA SER A 314 8.83 6.78 0.55
C SER A 314 9.90 5.70 0.51
N VAL A 315 9.92 4.92 -0.57
CA VAL A 315 11.02 4.00 -0.82
C VAL A 315 12.31 4.78 -1.06
N THR A 316 13.36 4.37 -0.39
CA THR A 316 14.74 4.84 -0.59
C THR A 316 15.66 3.63 -0.67
N VAL A 317 16.61 3.64 -1.59
CA VAL A 317 17.62 2.58 -1.75
C VAL A 317 18.98 3.21 -1.45
N PRO A 318 19.65 2.85 -0.35
CA PRO A 318 20.95 3.40 -0.02
C PRO A 318 22.03 3.05 -1.07
N ASP A 319 22.96 3.98 -1.34
CA ASP A 319 24.09 3.78 -2.26
C ASP A 319 25.33 3.17 -1.56
N GLY A 320 25.27 2.98 -0.23
CA GLY A 320 26.39 2.51 0.58
C GLY A 320 27.47 3.58 0.84
N ALA A 321 27.34 4.78 0.30
CA ALA A 321 28.27 5.91 0.49
C ALA A 321 27.68 7.06 1.33
N GLY A 322 26.49 6.84 1.90
CA GLY A 322 25.77 7.82 2.71
C GLY A 322 24.72 8.62 1.94
N GLY A 323 24.49 8.31 0.69
CA GLY A 323 23.43 8.81 -0.17
C GLY A 323 22.43 7.73 -0.57
N PHE A 324 21.70 7.97 -1.66
CA PHE A 324 20.71 7.06 -2.19
C PHE A 324 20.97 6.73 -3.66
N ALA A 325 21.00 5.45 -4.00
CA ALA A 325 20.96 4.97 -5.38
C ALA A 325 19.59 5.22 -6.03
N ALA A 326 18.51 5.21 -5.20
CA ALA A 326 17.18 5.68 -5.59
C ALA A 326 16.50 6.33 -4.39
N ASP A 327 15.78 7.42 -4.63
CA ASP A 327 14.98 8.13 -3.63
C ASP A 327 13.70 8.66 -4.29
N PHE A 328 12.57 8.07 -3.94
CA PHE A 328 11.25 8.39 -4.50
C PHE A 328 10.46 9.39 -3.64
N THR A 329 11.14 10.11 -2.72
CA THR A 329 10.46 11.05 -1.81
C THR A 329 9.85 12.22 -2.57
N ASP A 330 10.57 12.78 -3.54
CA ASP A 330 10.07 13.93 -4.30
C ASP A 330 8.87 13.56 -5.18
N ASP A 331 8.84 12.33 -5.71
CA ASP A 331 7.67 11.79 -6.43
C ASP A 331 6.43 11.66 -5.53
N ALA A 332 6.63 11.24 -4.27
CA ALA A 332 5.55 11.17 -3.29
C ALA A 332 5.04 12.55 -2.91
N LEU A 333 5.93 13.53 -2.70
CA LEU A 333 5.55 14.91 -2.40
C LEU A 333 4.76 15.54 -3.55
N ALA A 334 5.24 15.37 -4.79
CA ALA A 334 4.52 15.84 -5.97
C ALA A 334 3.12 15.19 -6.11
N ALA A 335 2.98 13.92 -5.73
CA ALA A 335 1.68 13.26 -5.70
C ALA A 335 0.75 13.85 -4.64
N LEU A 336 1.25 14.17 -3.44
CA LEU A 336 0.45 14.83 -2.41
C LEU A 336 -0.03 16.22 -2.86
N ASP A 337 0.79 16.98 -3.57
CA ASP A 337 0.40 18.27 -4.14
C ASP A 337 -0.71 18.09 -5.19
N LYS A 338 -0.55 17.11 -6.10
CA LYS A 338 -1.60 16.73 -7.06
C LYS A 338 -2.92 16.39 -6.38
N PHE A 339 -2.88 15.66 -5.27
CA PHE A 339 -4.08 15.27 -4.54
C PHE A 339 -4.75 16.45 -3.85
N ARG A 340 -3.98 17.40 -3.30
CA ARG A 340 -4.49 18.68 -2.76
C ARG A 340 -5.18 19.49 -3.86
N ASP A 341 -4.56 19.61 -5.03
CA ASP A 341 -5.11 20.34 -6.16
C ASP A 341 -6.41 19.72 -6.69
N ALA A 342 -6.55 18.40 -6.54
CA ALA A 342 -7.78 17.68 -6.88
C ALA A 342 -8.90 17.80 -5.83
N GLY A 343 -8.65 18.49 -4.71
CA GLY A 343 -9.62 18.72 -3.64
C GLY A 343 -9.59 17.70 -2.50
N MET A 344 -8.60 16.82 -2.44
CA MET A 344 -8.36 15.95 -1.29
C MET A 344 -7.66 16.71 -0.17
N HIS A 345 -7.75 16.21 1.06
CA HIS A 345 -7.18 16.83 2.24
C HIS A 345 -5.92 16.07 2.68
N VAL A 346 -4.76 16.72 2.59
CA VAL A 346 -3.51 16.20 3.15
C VAL A 346 -3.34 16.81 4.53
N VAL A 347 -3.32 15.95 5.55
CA VAL A 347 -3.39 16.32 6.97
C VAL A 347 -2.39 15.49 7.77
N LYS A 348 -2.16 15.86 9.04
CA LYS A 348 -1.32 15.08 9.95
C LYS A 348 -2.18 14.33 10.96
N SER A 349 -1.72 13.14 11.33
CA SER A 349 -2.36 12.31 12.36
C SER A 349 -2.39 12.98 13.74
N THR A 350 -1.45 13.90 13.97
CA THR A 350 -1.30 14.67 15.21
C THR A 350 -2.16 15.92 15.28
N ASP A 351 -2.73 16.36 14.15
CA ASP A 351 -3.62 17.52 14.11
C ASP A 351 -5.00 17.17 14.71
N PRO A 352 -5.59 18.06 15.52
CA PRO A 352 -6.95 17.85 16.00
C PRO A 352 -7.94 17.69 14.85
N LEU A 353 -8.78 16.65 14.90
CA LEU A 353 -9.76 16.35 13.84
C LEU A 353 -10.71 17.52 13.53
N GLU A 354 -11.06 18.31 14.55
CA GLU A 354 -11.96 19.46 14.40
C GLU A 354 -11.43 20.59 13.53
N ILE A 355 -10.09 20.63 13.31
CA ILE A 355 -9.47 21.62 12.42
C ILE A 355 -9.19 21.07 11.01
N TRP A 356 -9.47 19.78 10.77
CA TRP A 356 -9.26 19.21 9.44
C TRP A 356 -10.17 19.90 8.42
N PRO A 357 -9.66 20.35 7.28
CA PRO A 357 -10.47 21.00 6.25
C PRO A 357 -11.63 20.10 5.81
N GLY A 358 -12.82 20.67 5.70
CA GLY A 358 -13.99 19.95 5.18
C GLY A 358 -14.52 18.82 6.07
N ILE A 359 -13.96 18.58 7.25
CA ILE A 359 -14.44 17.52 8.15
C ILE A 359 -15.92 17.73 8.46
N PRO A 360 -16.77 16.69 8.36
CA PRO A 360 -18.18 16.81 8.69
C PRO A 360 -18.40 17.33 10.11
N ALA A 361 -19.24 18.39 10.27
CA ALA A 361 -19.49 19.02 11.55
C ALA A 361 -19.98 18.07 12.65
N ALA A 362 -20.61 16.96 12.27
CA ALA A 362 -21.02 15.92 13.21
C ALA A 362 -19.82 15.18 13.80
N LEU A 363 -18.78 14.87 12.97
CA LEU A 363 -17.53 14.26 13.46
C LEU A 363 -16.73 15.26 14.28
N ALA A 364 -16.59 16.50 13.81
CA ALA A 364 -15.87 17.54 14.54
C ALA A 364 -16.44 17.74 15.95
N ARG A 365 -17.78 17.75 16.12
CA ARG A 365 -18.42 17.84 17.44
C ARG A 365 -18.21 16.62 18.33
N LEU A 366 -18.00 15.45 17.75
CA LEU A 366 -17.71 14.24 18.52
C LEU A 366 -16.23 14.15 18.92
N ALA A 367 -15.35 14.80 18.15
CA ALA A 367 -13.91 14.86 18.41
C ALA A 367 -13.54 15.93 19.46
N SER A 368 -14.30 17.04 19.53
CA SER A 368 -14.13 18.10 20.53
C SER A 368 -14.76 17.72 21.89
#